data_a868a19287d184ba95e4d7c7c69e8d8e
#
_entry.id   a868a19287d184ba95e4d7c7c69e8d8e
#
_cell.length_a   1.000
_cell.length_b   1.000
_cell.length_c   1.000
_cell.angle_alpha   90.00
_cell.angle_beta   90.00
_cell.angle_gamma   90.00
#
_symmetry.space_group_name_H-M   'P 1'
#
loop_
_entity.id
_entity.type
_entity.pdbx_description
1 polymer ?
#
loop_
_entity_poly.entity_id
_entity_poly.type
_entity_poly.pdbx_seq_one_letter_code
_entity_poly.pdbx_strand_id
1 'polypeptide(L)'
;MEGFMQAPEVKVVSDQGSGRAFVVVFDDSAYLPLVRSIGEAIAKSARAVVIQVDQVNGESWVGLVDALSSALTELKVRQASFVGVAAGATLVQDLALSNPKIVRTLVIIDASLRPHPSRFERVLDAIEARLPFGLPLRLGSKSFNVRAFAHRLRCPMLLVSTRRASPFVCRELQALGEVAPTAWHVEVKSDDFSVESSALADYMLAFQDTPAKCPQKNLQEAV
;
A
#
# COMPACT_ATOMS: atom_id res chain seq x y z
N MET A 1 8.31 32.28 -16.19
CA MET A 1 9.05 31.12 -15.63
C MET A 1 8.13 29.92 -15.73
N GLU A 2 8.26 29.19 -16.82
CA GLU A 2 7.53 27.93 -17.00
C GLU A 2 8.24 26.88 -16.15
N GLY A 3 7.63 26.51 -15.02
CA GLY A 3 8.07 25.37 -14.25
C GLY A 3 7.84 24.13 -15.10
N PHE A 4 8.90 23.49 -15.56
CA PHE A 4 8.86 22.16 -16.14
C PHE A 4 8.17 21.24 -15.11
N MET A 5 6.93 20.89 -15.36
CA MET A 5 6.27 19.81 -14.64
C MET A 5 7.04 18.53 -15.01
N GLN A 6 7.86 18.06 -14.09
CA GLN A 6 8.54 16.79 -14.24
C GLN A 6 7.47 15.70 -14.25
N ALA A 7 7.45 14.87 -15.30
CA ALA A 7 6.53 13.76 -15.38
C ALA A 7 6.77 12.82 -14.19
N PRO A 8 5.72 12.24 -13.60
CA PRO A 8 5.86 11.33 -12.46
C PRO A 8 6.73 10.14 -12.87
N GLU A 9 7.81 9.90 -12.15
CA GLU A 9 8.76 8.85 -12.48
C GLU A 9 8.41 7.57 -11.71
N VAL A 10 8.21 6.49 -12.47
CA VAL A 10 8.03 5.14 -11.97
C VAL A 10 9.28 4.34 -12.35
N LYS A 11 10.06 3.93 -11.36
CA LYS A 11 11.33 3.23 -11.55
C LYS A 11 11.22 1.77 -11.15
N VAL A 12 11.48 0.87 -12.08
CA VAL A 12 11.62 -0.56 -11.78
C VAL A 12 12.98 -0.78 -11.12
N VAL A 13 12.97 -1.21 -9.86
CA VAL A 13 14.17 -1.47 -9.06
C VAL A 13 14.68 -2.89 -9.30
N SER A 14 13.76 -3.87 -9.38
CA SER A 14 14.09 -5.26 -9.68
C SER A 14 12.89 -5.99 -10.29
N ASP A 15 13.17 -7.00 -11.11
CA ASP A 15 12.22 -7.96 -11.66
C ASP A 15 12.88 -9.34 -11.65
N GLN A 16 12.45 -10.22 -10.76
CA GLN A 16 13.10 -11.49 -10.46
C GLN A 16 12.07 -12.61 -10.29
N GLY A 17 12.51 -13.85 -10.46
CA GLY A 17 11.66 -15.02 -10.34
C GLY A 17 10.75 -15.25 -11.55
N SER A 18 9.78 -16.12 -11.43
CA SER A 18 8.87 -16.48 -12.52
C SER A 18 7.51 -16.95 -11.96
N GLY A 19 6.50 -17.01 -12.84
CA GLY A 19 5.17 -17.45 -12.46
C GLY A 19 4.23 -16.32 -12.10
N ARG A 20 3.46 -16.47 -11.01
CA ARG A 20 2.50 -15.45 -10.55
C ARG A 20 3.23 -14.19 -10.09
N ALA A 21 2.77 -13.03 -10.53
CA ALA A 21 3.44 -11.77 -10.24
C ALA A 21 3.00 -11.19 -8.90
N PHE A 22 3.98 -10.74 -8.12
CA PHE A 22 3.85 -9.79 -7.04
C PHE A 22 4.49 -8.47 -7.46
N VAL A 23 3.78 -7.38 -7.27
CA VAL A 23 4.27 -6.02 -7.55
C VAL A 23 4.37 -5.26 -6.24
N VAL A 24 5.58 -4.96 -5.81
CA VAL A 24 5.87 -4.22 -4.58
C VAL A 24 6.10 -2.76 -4.95
N VAL A 25 5.27 -1.87 -4.45
CA VAL A 25 5.31 -0.43 -4.72
C VAL A 25 5.63 0.33 -3.44
N PHE A 26 6.63 1.21 -3.49
CA PHE A 26 7.05 2.04 -2.38
C PHE A 26 7.54 3.40 -2.89
N ASP A 27 7.54 4.41 -2.01
CA ASP A 27 7.94 5.79 -2.32
C ASP A 27 9.24 6.21 -1.66
N ASP A 28 9.46 5.85 -0.41
CA ASP A 28 10.61 6.30 0.37
C ASP A 28 11.77 5.29 0.31
N SER A 29 12.95 5.78 -0.03
CA SER A 29 14.19 5.01 -0.05
C SER A 29 14.54 4.37 1.30
N ALA A 30 14.00 4.88 2.41
CA ALA A 30 14.15 4.26 3.74
C ALA A 30 13.55 2.85 3.79
N TYR A 31 12.55 2.55 2.96
CA TYR A 31 11.97 1.19 2.86
C TYR A 31 12.69 0.28 1.86
N LEU A 32 13.66 0.79 1.10
CA LEU A 32 14.37 0.02 0.07
C LEU A 32 14.99 -1.30 0.60
N PRO A 33 15.63 -1.35 1.78
CA PRO A 33 16.16 -2.61 2.33
C PRO A 33 15.05 -3.64 2.59
N LEU A 34 13.93 -3.21 3.19
CA LEU A 34 12.78 -4.07 3.47
C LEU A 34 12.16 -4.61 2.18
N VAL A 35 11.85 -3.74 1.22
CA VAL A 35 11.18 -4.15 -0.03
C VAL A 35 12.06 -5.02 -0.91
N ARG A 36 13.39 -4.82 -0.91
CA ARG A 36 14.33 -5.73 -1.59
C ARG A 36 14.32 -7.10 -0.95
N SER A 37 14.42 -7.17 0.36
CA SER A 37 14.41 -8.44 1.09
C SER A 37 13.09 -9.21 0.90
N ILE A 38 11.95 -8.51 0.91
CA ILE A 38 10.64 -9.09 0.57
C ILE A 38 10.64 -9.58 -0.89
N GLY A 39 11.12 -8.78 -1.82
CA GLY A 39 11.20 -9.14 -3.24
C GLY A 39 12.05 -10.38 -3.48
N GLU A 40 13.22 -10.47 -2.86
CA GLU A 40 14.11 -11.63 -2.93
C GLU A 40 13.49 -12.88 -2.31
N ALA A 41 12.77 -12.74 -1.19
CA ALA A 41 12.07 -13.86 -0.57
C ALA A 41 10.93 -14.38 -1.46
N ILE A 42 10.13 -13.49 -2.03
CA ILE A 42 9.04 -13.83 -2.96
C ILE A 42 9.60 -14.46 -4.24
N ALA A 43 10.73 -13.96 -4.75
CA ALA A 43 11.35 -14.41 -6.01
C ALA A 43 11.74 -15.89 -6.00
N LYS A 44 11.88 -16.50 -4.82
CA LYS A 44 12.14 -17.95 -4.68
C LYS A 44 10.96 -18.82 -5.15
N SER A 45 9.73 -18.30 -5.11
CA SER A 45 8.50 -19.06 -5.36
C SER A 45 7.56 -18.41 -6.38
N ALA A 46 7.77 -17.12 -6.71
CA ALA A 46 6.91 -16.34 -7.57
C ALA A 46 7.73 -15.29 -8.33
N ARG A 47 7.12 -14.53 -9.24
CA ARG A 47 7.76 -13.37 -9.86
C ARG A 47 7.58 -12.15 -8.97
N ALA A 48 8.67 -11.52 -8.55
CA ALA A 48 8.69 -10.31 -7.74
C ALA A 48 9.16 -9.12 -8.59
N VAL A 49 8.32 -8.12 -8.74
CA VAL A 49 8.62 -6.84 -9.39
C VAL A 49 8.62 -5.76 -8.32
N VAL A 50 9.74 -5.10 -8.10
CA VAL A 50 9.87 -4.01 -7.13
C VAL A 50 9.92 -2.68 -7.86
N ILE A 51 8.99 -1.81 -7.54
CA ILE A 51 8.79 -0.51 -8.19
C ILE A 51 8.90 0.59 -7.16
N GLN A 52 9.79 1.53 -7.40
CA GLN A 52 9.88 2.79 -6.68
C GLN A 52 9.11 3.86 -7.43
N VAL A 53 8.31 4.64 -6.70
CA VAL A 53 7.63 5.82 -7.23
C VAL A 53 8.19 7.05 -6.55
N ASP A 54 8.46 8.11 -7.31
CA ASP A 54 8.95 9.34 -6.69
C ASP A 54 7.86 9.99 -5.85
N GLN A 55 8.27 10.60 -4.73
CA GLN A 55 7.37 11.36 -3.86
C GLN A 55 6.65 12.43 -4.66
N VAL A 56 5.36 12.30 -4.76
CA VAL A 56 4.55 13.18 -5.57
C VAL A 56 3.93 14.26 -4.72
N ASN A 57 4.28 15.48 -5.03
CA ASN A 57 3.51 16.65 -4.63
C ASN A 57 2.13 16.57 -5.29
N GLY A 58 1.05 16.62 -4.51
CA GLY A 58 -0.35 16.29 -4.79
C GLY A 58 -0.99 16.60 -6.15
N GLU A 59 -0.33 17.29 -7.08
CA GLU A 59 -0.86 17.57 -8.43
C GLU A 59 -0.59 16.46 -9.44
N SER A 60 0.37 15.56 -9.20
CA SER A 60 0.75 14.52 -10.15
C SER A 60 0.22 13.11 -9.80
N TRP A 61 -0.70 13.00 -8.84
CA TRP A 61 -1.23 11.71 -8.39
C TRP A 61 -1.90 10.89 -9.51
N VAL A 62 -2.76 11.54 -10.32
CA VAL A 62 -3.44 10.86 -11.43
C VAL A 62 -2.43 10.33 -12.45
N GLY A 63 -1.41 11.11 -12.78
CA GLY A 63 -0.34 10.69 -13.69
C GLY A 63 0.47 9.51 -13.18
N LEU A 64 0.59 9.31 -11.85
CA LEU A 64 1.29 8.16 -11.26
C LEU A 64 0.54 6.85 -11.45
N VAL A 65 -0.77 6.83 -11.31
CA VAL A 65 -1.59 5.63 -11.57
C VAL A 65 -1.44 5.20 -13.03
N ASP A 66 -1.46 6.17 -13.95
CA ASP A 66 -1.29 5.93 -15.38
C ASP A 66 0.14 5.46 -15.70
N ALA A 67 1.17 6.09 -15.11
CA ALA A 67 2.55 5.69 -15.27
C ALA A 67 2.81 4.28 -14.72
N LEU A 68 2.25 3.94 -13.55
CA LEU A 68 2.32 2.60 -12.99
C LEU A 68 1.62 1.59 -13.91
N SER A 69 0.44 1.92 -14.44
CA SER A 69 -0.31 1.06 -15.36
C SER A 69 0.48 0.81 -16.66
N SER A 70 1.15 1.84 -17.17
CA SER A 70 2.02 1.74 -18.35
C SER A 70 3.23 0.84 -18.09
N ALA A 71 3.92 1.04 -16.97
CA ALA A 71 5.04 0.19 -16.55
C ALA A 71 4.63 -1.29 -16.40
N LEU A 72 3.46 -1.56 -15.83
CA LEU A 72 2.93 -2.93 -15.71
C LEU A 72 2.64 -3.55 -17.08
N THR A 73 2.18 -2.75 -18.05
CA THR A 73 1.93 -3.20 -19.41
C THR A 73 3.24 -3.56 -20.12
N GLU A 74 4.28 -2.73 -19.99
CA GLU A 74 5.63 -2.99 -20.52
C GLU A 74 6.24 -4.27 -19.93
N LEU A 75 6.05 -4.48 -18.62
CA LEU A 75 6.47 -5.67 -17.89
C LEU A 75 5.61 -6.90 -18.18
N LYS A 76 4.58 -6.77 -19.04
CA LYS A 76 3.63 -7.83 -19.38
C LYS A 76 2.92 -8.43 -18.16
N VAL A 77 2.67 -7.63 -17.14
CA VAL A 77 1.93 -8.02 -15.94
C VAL A 77 0.44 -7.83 -16.21
N ARG A 78 -0.27 -8.92 -16.49
CA ARG A 78 -1.73 -8.88 -16.74
C ARG A 78 -2.55 -8.90 -15.46
N GLN A 79 -2.08 -9.63 -14.45
CA GLN A 79 -2.70 -9.72 -13.13
C GLN A 79 -1.62 -10.00 -12.10
N ALA A 80 -1.68 -9.33 -10.95
CA ALA A 80 -0.71 -9.48 -9.88
C ALA A 80 -1.34 -9.35 -8.48
N SER A 81 -0.61 -9.85 -7.50
CA SER A 81 -0.78 -9.47 -6.09
C SER A 81 0.03 -8.19 -5.87
N PHE A 82 -0.62 -7.13 -5.41
CA PHE A 82 0.04 -5.84 -5.18
C PHE A 82 0.39 -5.67 -3.71
N VAL A 83 1.60 -5.20 -3.45
CA VAL A 83 2.12 -4.89 -2.12
C VAL A 83 2.45 -3.41 -2.10
N GLY A 84 1.73 -2.64 -1.32
CA GLY A 84 1.99 -1.22 -1.13
C GLY A 84 2.64 -0.95 0.22
N VAL A 85 3.76 -0.23 0.22
CA VAL A 85 4.48 0.16 1.43
C VAL A 85 4.42 1.66 1.59
N ALA A 86 4.07 2.14 2.77
CA ALA A 86 3.92 3.56 3.08
C ALA A 86 2.98 4.29 2.08
N ALA A 87 3.41 5.35 1.40
CA ALA A 87 2.58 6.05 0.42
C ALA A 87 2.33 5.24 -0.86
N GLY A 88 3.21 4.30 -1.22
CA GLY A 88 2.96 3.33 -2.29
C GLY A 88 1.69 2.51 -2.09
N ALA A 89 1.26 2.32 -0.83
CA ALA A 89 0.01 1.65 -0.51
C ALA A 89 -1.23 2.42 -1.00
N THR A 90 -1.22 3.73 -0.90
CA THR A 90 -2.33 4.54 -1.41
C THR A 90 -2.43 4.43 -2.93
N LEU A 91 -1.28 4.40 -3.62
CA LEU A 91 -1.23 4.25 -5.08
C LEU A 91 -1.78 2.90 -5.54
N VAL A 92 -1.41 1.79 -4.89
CA VAL A 92 -1.93 0.47 -5.26
C VAL A 92 -3.41 0.30 -4.91
N GLN A 93 -3.91 1.01 -3.90
CA GLN A 93 -5.34 1.04 -3.59
C GLN A 93 -6.13 1.81 -4.65
N ASP A 94 -5.61 2.95 -5.12
CA ASP A 94 -6.23 3.70 -6.22
C ASP A 94 -6.22 2.90 -7.52
N LEU A 95 -5.12 2.22 -7.81
CA LEU A 95 -5.04 1.28 -8.93
C LEU A 95 -6.08 0.15 -8.79
N ALA A 96 -6.31 -0.37 -7.60
CA ALA A 96 -7.31 -1.42 -7.36
C ALA A 96 -8.75 -0.91 -7.54
N LEU A 97 -9.00 0.36 -7.29
CA LEU A 97 -10.31 0.98 -7.53
C LEU A 97 -10.54 1.32 -9.00
N SER A 98 -9.50 1.82 -9.68
CA SER A 98 -9.59 2.23 -11.10
C SER A 98 -9.49 1.04 -12.05
N ASN A 99 -8.68 0.03 -11.72
CA ASN A 99 -8.45 -1.15 -12.56
C ASN A 99 -8.50 -2.48 -11.75
N PRO A 100 -9.67 -2.86 -11.22
CA PRO A 100 -9.79 -4.03 -10.34
C PRO A 100 -9.43 -5.36 -11.02
N LYS A 101 -9.42 -5.42 -12.34
CA LYS A 101 -9.12 -6.66 -13.09
C LYS A 101 -7.67 -7.09 -13.01
N ILE A 102 -6.75 -6.14 -12.81
CA ILE A 102 -5.32 -6.44 -12.71
C ILE A 102 -4.91 -6.80 -11.29
N VAL A 103 -5.73 -6.47 -10.29
CA VAL A 103 -5.42 -6.71 -8.87
C VAL A 103 -6.05 -8.02 -8.41
N ARG A 104 -5.19 -8.98 -8.06
CA ARG A 104 -5.62 -10.27 -7.50
C ARG A 104 -5.83 -10.18 -6.00
N THR A 105 -4.81 -9.75 -5.30
CA THR A 105 -4.83 -9.48 -3.86
C THR A 105 -4.09 -8.17 -3.58
N LEU A 106 -4.39 -7.56 -2.45
CA LEU A 106 -3.80 -6.30 -2.03
C LEU A 106 -3.16 -6.48 -0.65
N VAL A 107 -1.88 -6.16 -0.53
CA VAL A 107 -1.15 -6.17 0.73
C VAL A 107 -0.74 -4.74 1.05
N ILE A 108 -1.08 -4.26 2.23
CA ILE A 108 -0.81 -2.91 2.70
C ILE A 108 0.09 -2.98 3.91
N ILE A 109 1.30 -2.43 3.81
CA ILE A 109 2.30 -2.46 4.89
C ILE A 109 2.54 -1.05 5.39
N ASP A 110 2.37 -0.84 6.70
CA ASP A 110 2.66 0.41 7.43
C ASP A 110 2.12 1.67 6.75
N ALA A 111 0.96 1.55 6.11
CA ALA A 111 0.39 2.64 5.36
C ALA A 111 -0.60 3.45 6.18
N SER A 112 -0.49 4.76 6.08
CA SER A 112 -1.56 5.66 6.45
C SER A 112 -2.58 5.73 5.31
N LEU A 113 -3.87 5.76 5.64
CA LEU A 113 -4.96 6.00 4.67
C LEU A 113 -4.91 7.40 4.06
N ARG A 114 -4.06 8.25 4.61
CA ARG A 114 -3.83 9.62 4.17
C ARG A 114 -2.37 9.75 3.80
N PRO A 115 -2.05 10.38 2.66
CA PRO A 115 -0.68 10.80 2.39
C PRO A 115 -0.19 11.61 3.58
N HIS A 116 1.08 11.51 3.89
CA HIS A 116 1.72 12.08 5.09
C HIS A 116 1.18 13.48 5.38
N PRO A 117 0.42 13.68 6.46
CA PRO A 117 -0.08 15.01 6.78
C PRO A 117 1.12 15.93 7.00
N SER A 118 1.14 17.07 6.32
CA SER A 118 2.11 18.14 6.60
C SER A 118 2.07 18.47 8.10
N ARG A 119 3.12 19.11 8.63
CA ARG A 119 3.10 19.53 10.05
C ARG A 119 1.88 20.40 10.38
N PHE A 120 1.42 21.17 9.39
CA PHE A 120 0.25 22.01 9.48
C PHE A 120 -1.06 21.19 9.52
N GLU A 121 -1.18 20.15 8.71
CA GLU A 121 -2.35 19.24 8.72
C GLU A 121 -2.44 18.46 10.03
N ARG A 122 -1.31 18.06 10.64
CA ARG A 122 -1.31 17.44 11.99
C ARG A 122 -1.84 18.38 13.07
N VAL A 123 -1.52 19.68 12.97
CA VAL A 123 -2.06 20.69 13.89
C VAL A 123 -3.55 20.88 13.63
N LEU A 124 -4.00 20.93 12.40
CA LEU A 124 -5.41 21.02 12.03
C LEU A 124 -6.20 19.77 12.49
N ASP A 125 -5.67 18.56 12.29
CA ASP A 125 -6.28 17.32 12.78
C ASP A 125 -6.40 17.32 14.33
N ALA A 126 -5.40 17.87 15.04
CA ALA A 126 -5.46 18.01 16.50
C ALA A 126 -6.49 19.06 16.94
N ILE A 127 -6.71 20.10 16.17
CA ILE A 127 -7.73 21.13 16.41
C ILE A 127 -9.12 20.56 16.09
N GLU A 128 -9.31 19.91 14.95
CA GLU A 128 -10.56 19.24 14.56
C GLU A 128 -11.00 18.18 15.59
N ALA A 129 -10.05 17.41 16.13
CA ALA A 129 -10.34 16.42 17.17
C ALA A 129 -10.85 17.02 18.50
N ARG A 130 -10.64 18.32 18.71
CA ARG A 130 -11.08 19.04 19.92
C ARG A 130 -12.31 19.91 19.72
N LEU A 131 -12.69 20.17 18.48
CA LEU A 131 -13.86 20.99 18.16
C LEU A 131 -15.07 20.09 17.89
N PRO A 132 -16.18 20.20 18.64
CA PRO A 132 -17.39 19.38 18.46
C PRO A 132 -18.17 19.71 17.17
N PHE A 133 -17.76 20.74 16.45
CA PHE A 133 -18.39 21.18 15.20
C PHE A 133 -17.48 20.84 14.04
N GLY A 134 -17.87 19.84 13.23
CA GLY A 134 -17.17 19.47 12.01
C GLY A 134 -17.15 20.61 10.99
N LEU A 135 -16.30 21.60 11.20
CA LEU A 135 -16.01 22.61 10.20
C LEU A 135 -15.14 21.95 9.12
N PRO A 136 -15.55 22.00 7.84
CA PRO A 136 -14.74 21.48 6.73
C PRO A 136 -13.55 22.43 6.47
N LEU A 137 -12.56 22.45 7.35
CA LEU A 137 -11.32 23.24 7.16
C LEU A 137 -10.46 22.70 6.01
N ARG A 138 -10.90 21.65 5.33
CA ARG A 138 -10.22 20.99 4.21
C ARG A 138 -10.61 21.54 2.85
N LEU A 139 -10.56 22.84 2.69
CA LEU A 139 -10.60 23.47 1.37
C LEU A 139 -9.20 23.36 0.74
N GLY A 140 -8.94 22.28 -0.02
CA GLY A 140 -7.77 22.23 -0.89
C GLY A 140 -6.87 21.01 -0.86
N SER A 141 -7.04 20.05 0.05
CA SER A 141 -6.26 18.80 -0.01
C SER A 141 -6.81 17.90 -1.13
N LYS A 142 -6.17 17.89 -2.28
CA LYS A 142 -6.42 16.96 -3.39
C LYS A 142 -5.90 15.55 -3.08
N SER A 143 -5.63 15.22 -1.82
CA SER A 143 -5.18 13.90 -1.42
C SER A 143 -6.34 12.91 -1.54
N PHE A 144 -6.11 11.84 -2.29
CA PHE A 144 -7.05 10.75 -2.45
C PHE A 144 -7.33 10.07 -1.09
N ASN A 145 -8.57 10.15 -0.62
CA ASN A 145 -8.97 9.52 0.63
C ASN A 145 -9.54 8.13 0.34
N VAL A 146 -8.72 7.12 0.47
CA VAL A 146 -9.08 5.72 0.23
C VAL A 146 -10.23 5.25 1.13
N ARG A 147 -10.31 5.76 2.36
CA ARG A 147 -11.32 5.34 3.34
C ARG A 147 -12.75 5.50 2.82
N ALA A 148 -13.03 6.57 2.07
CA ALA A 148 -14.35 6.81 1.49
C ALA A 148 -14.76 5.75 0.46
N PHE A 149 -13.78 5.06 -0.15
CA PHE A 149 -13.98 4.09 -1.22
C PHE A 149 -13.57 2.67 -0.81
N ALA A 150 -13.10 2.45 0.41
CA ALA A 150 -12.61 1.14 0.88
C ALA A 150 -13.65 0.02 0.74
N HIS A 151 -14.95 0.34 0.89
CA HIS A 151 -16.06 -0.60 0.68
C HIS A 151 -16.19 -1.09 -0.78
N ARG A 152 -15.55 -0.43 -1.74
CA ARG A 152 -15.52 -0.83 -3.16
C ARG A 152 -14.38 -1.79 -3.48
N LEU A 153 -13.38 -1.89 -2.60
CA LEU A 153 -12.29 -2.86 -2.76
C LEU A 153 -12.83 -4.27 -2.53
N ARG A 154 -12.87 -5.05 -3.58
CA ARG A 154 -13.43 -6.41 -3.57
C ARG A 154 -12.37 -7.50 -3.62
N CYS A 155 -11.12 -7.13 -3.86
CA CYS A 155 -10.00 -8.07 -3.78
C CYS A 155 -9.71 -8.43 -2.32
N PRO A 156 -9.22 -9.63 -2.03
CA PRO A 156 -8.70 -9.99 -0.71
C PRO A 156 -7.61 -9.01 -0.31
N MET A 157 -7.67 -8.50 0.93
CA MET A 157 -6.75 -7.47 1.42
C MET A 157 -6.06 -7.94 2.70
N LEU A 158 -4.73 -7.87 2.73
CA LEU A 158 -3.91 -8.12 3.90
C LEU A 158 -3.35 -6.80 4.40
N LEU A 159 -3.71 -6.43 5.62
CA LEU A 159 -3.21 -5.24 6.30
C LEU A 159 -2.10 -5.67 7.26
N VAL A 160 -0.92 -5.12 7.11
CA VAL A 160 0.24 -5.49 7.90
C VAL A 160 0.74 -4.27 8.68
N SER A 161 0.79 -4.41 10.00
CA SER A 161 1.47 -3.46 10.87
C SER A 161 2.80 -4.07 11.29
N THR A 162 3.92 -3.40 10.96
CA THR A 162 5.22 -3.79 11.48
C THR A 162 5.53 -3.03 12.79
N ARG A 163 6.58 -3.41 13.48
CA ARG A 163 7.04 -2.68 14.68
C ARG A 163 7.40 -1.22 14.42
N ARG A 164 7.60 -0.84 13.18
CA ARG A 164 7.90 0.55 12.75
C ARG A 164 6.66 1.40 12.59
N ALA A 165 5.50 0.76 12.48
CA ALA A 165 4.24 1.47 12.37
C ALA A 165 4.01 2.34 13.60
N SER A 166 3.73 3.62 13.38
CA SER A 166 3.33 4.48 14.47
C SER A 166 1.96 4.05 15.02
N PRO A 167 1.63 4.36 16.29
CA PRO A 167 0.30 4.07 16.85
C PRO A 167 -0.84 4.69 16.02
N PHE A 168 -0.56 5.75 15.28
CA PHE A 168 -1.52 6.35 14.35
C PHE A 168 -1.74 5.44 13.13
N VAL A 169 -0.68 4.93 12.50
CA VAL A 169 -0.76 4.01 11.37
C VAL A 169 -1.49 2.73 11.75
N CYS A 170 -1.20 2.15 12.92
CA CYS A 170 -1.90 0.96 13.40
C CYS A 170 -3.41 1.19 13.52
N ARG A 171 -3.84 2.33 14.08
CA ARG A 171 -5.27 2.67 14.16
C ARG A 171 -5.92 2.89 12.80
N GLU A 172 -5.22 3.50 11.86
CA GLU A 172 -5.72 3.70 10.49
C GLU A 172 -5.88 2.36 9.75
N LEU A 173 -4.91 1.44 9.88
CA LEU A 173 -5.02 0.10 9.31
C LEU A 173 -6.17 -0.71 9.94
N GLN A 174 -6.34 -0.62 11.26
CA GLN A 174 -7.46 -1.25 11.94
C GLN A 174 -8.79 -0.67 11.43
N ALA A 175 -8.92 0.65 11.33
CA ALA A 175 -10.12 1.29 10.80
C ALA A 175 -10.41 0.93 9.33
N LEU A 176 -9.36 0.68 8.52
CA LEU A 176 -9.51 0.17 7.17
C LEU A 176 -10.05 -1.27 7.18
N GLY A 177 -9.54 -2.11 8.09
CA GLY A 177 -9.99 -3.49 8.26
C GLY A 177 -11.47 -3.58 8.64
N GLU A 178 -11.99 -2.61 9.41
CA GLU A 178 -13.40 -2.55 9.79
C GLU A 178 -14.33 -2.19 8.62
N VAL A 179 -13.84 -1.38 7.68
CA VAL A 179 -14.64 -0.89 6.54
C VAL A 179 -14.50 -1.78 5.30
N ALA A 180 -13.34 -2.39 5.10
CA ALA A 180 -13.09 -3.24 3.94
C ALA A 180 -13.61 -4.67 4.18
N PRO A 181 -14.56 -5.17 3.34
CA PRO A 181 -15.28 -6.42 3.62
C PRO A 181 -14.41 -7.68 3.49
N THR A 182 -13.25 -7.57 2.91
CA THR A 182 -12.33 -8.69 2.61
C THR A 182 -10.92 -8.41 3.14
N ALA A 183 -10.82 -7.72 4.27
CA ALA A 183 -9.54 -7.39 4.87
C ALA A 183 -9.19 -8.30 6.05
N TRP A 184 -7.91 -8.67 6.15
CA TRP A 184 -7.29 -9.34 7.29
C TRP A 184 -6.20 -8.44 7.83
N HIS A 185 -6.07 -8.36 9.14
CA HIS A 185 -5.03 -7.60 9.80
C HIS A 185 -4.04 -8.53 10.50
N VAL A 186 -2.76 -8.33 10.27
CA VAL A 186 -1.66 -9.06 10.88
C VAL A 186 -0.66 -8.06 11.46
N GLU A 187 -0.22 -8.31 12.68
CA GLU A 187 0.83 -7.53 13.34
C GLU A 187 2.13 -8.36 13.39
N VAL A 188 3.20 -7.81 12.80
CA VAL A 188 4.53 -8.45 12.79
C VAL A 188 5.44 -7.69 13.73
N LYS A 189 5.90 -8.36 14.80
CA LYS A 189 6.66 -7.74 15.90
C LYS A 189 8.16 -8.11 15.91
N SER A 190 8.70 -8.58 14.80
CA SER A 190 10.12 -8.94 14.74
C SER A 190 11.03 -7.71 14.73
N ASP A 191 12.16 -7.80 15.40
CA ASP A 191 13.22 -6.80 15.39
C ASP A 191 14.25 -7.04 14.28
N ASP A 192 14.29 -8.25 13.73
CA ASP A 192 15.21 -8.63 12.67
C ASP A 192 14.55 -8.50 11.30
N PHE A 193 15.15 -7.66 10.45
CA PHE A 193 14.68 -7.41 9.09
C PHE A 193 14.58 -8.66 8.22
N SER A 194 15.49 -9.59 8.39
CA SER A 194 15.54 -10.79 7.56
C SER A 194 14.42 -11.76 7.95
N VAL A 195 14.15 -11.90 9.24
CA VAL A 195 13.06 -12.69 9.78
C VAL A 195 11.72 -12.05 9.45
N GLU A 196 11.61 -10.73 9.62
CA GLU A 196 10.40 -9.97 9.28
C GLU A 196 10.05 -10.10 7.79
N SER A 197 11.02 -9.93 6.89
CA SER A 197 10.77 -10.01 5.45
C SER A 197 10.45 -11.42 4.97
N SER A 198 11.07 -12.45 5.55
CA SER A 198 10.74 -13.84 5.24
C SER A 198 9.33 -14.20 5.70
N ALA A 199 8.99 -13.87 6.95
CA ALA A 199 7.64 -14.10 7.47
C ALA A 199 6.58 -13.35 6.65
N LEU A 200 6.84 -12.09 6.28
CA LEU A 200 5.96 -11.32 5.41
C LEU A 200 5.77 -11.97 4.04
N ALA A 201 6.86 -12.44 3.42
CA ALA A 201 6.79 -13.12 2.13
C ALA A 201 5.98 -14.42 2.22
N ASP A 202 6.15 -15.21 3.27
CA ASP A 202 5.39 -16.44 3.51
C ASP A 202 3.89 -16.14 3.69
N TYR A 203 3.55 -15.12 4.48
CA TYR A 203 2.16 -14.66 4.61
C TYR A 203 1.57 -14.22 3.27
N MET A 204 2.32 -13.45 2.47
CA MET A 204 1.85 -12.99 1.16
C MET A 204 1.65 -14.14 0.19
N LEU A 205 2.57 -15.10 0.15
CA LEU A 205 2.49 -16.30 -0.70
C LEU A 205 1.28 -17.16 -0.31
N ALA A 206 1.06 -17.39 0.98
CA ALA A 206 -0.12 -18.10 1.46
C ALA A 206 -1.41 -17.35 1.17
N PHE A 207 -1.38 -16.01 1.32
CA PHE A 207 -2.54 -15.15 1.14
C PHE A 207 -3.02 -15.06 -0.31
N GLN A 208 -2.11 -15.17 -1.30
CA GLN A 208 -2.47 -15.05 -2.72
C GLN A 208 -3.51 -16.08 -3.19
N ASP A 209 -3.62 -17.21 -2.50
CA ASP A 209 -4.56 -18.30 -2.82
C ASP A 209 -5.85 -18.22 -1.99
N THR A 210 -5.98 -17.21 -1.14
CA THR A 210 -7.16 -17.01 -0.30
C THR A 210 -8.36 -16.58 -1.15
N PRO A 211 -9.50 -17.27 -1.08
CA PRO A 211 -10.69 -16.88 -1.83
C PRO A 211 -11.30 -15.57 -1.28
N ALA A 212 -11.81 -14.74 -2.16
CA ALA A 212 -12.40 -13.43 -1.83
C ALA A 212 -13.60 -13.46 -0.86
N LYS A 213 -14.08 -14.64 -0.49
CA LYS A 213 -15.30 -14.86 0.34
C LYS A 213 -15.03 -15.42 1.75
N CYS A 214 -13.80 -15.32 2.26
CA CYS A 214 -13.54 -15.80 3.62
C CYS A 214 -14.04 -14.78 4.67
N PRO A 215 -14.80 -15.21 5.71
CA PRO A 215 -15.21 -14.30 6.78
C PRO A 215 -13.99 -13.82 7.57
N GLN A 216 -14.08 -12.60 8.06
CA GLN A 216 -13.05 -12.01 8.93
C GLN A 216 -12.72 -12.96 10.09
N LYS A 217 -11.54 -13.52 10.08
CA LYS A 217 -10.97 -14.23 11.21
C LYS A 217 -9.73 -13.48 11.65
N ASN A 218 -9.76 -12.92 12.84
CA ASN A 218 -8.58 -12.32 13.44
C ASN A 218 -7.51 -13.40 13.57
N LEU A 219 -6.44 -13.29 12.77
CA LEU A 219 -5.26 -14.15 12.85
C LEU A 219 -4.35 -13.73 14.02
N GLN A 220 -4.93 -13.36 15.17
CA GLN A 220 -4.19 -12.91 16.35
C GLN A 220 -3.44 -14.02 17.10
N GLU A 221 -3.51 -15.27 16.66
CA GLU A 221 -3.00 -16.42 17.46
C GLU A 221 -1.94 -17.28 16.75
N ALA A 222 -1.14 -16.72 15.88
CA ALA A 222 -0.09 -17.52 15.24
C ALA A 222 1.27 -16.80 15.23
N VAL A 223 1.85 -16.54 16.40
CA VAL A 223 3.31 -16.57 16.71
C VAL A 223 3.50 -16.62 18.23
#